data_4fdb525817e69b58e9a60cc5b6c6ff90
#
_entry.id   4fdb525817e69b58e9a60cc5b6c6ff90
#
_cell.length_a   1.000
_cell.length_b   1.000
_cell.length_c   1.000
_cell.angle_alpha   90.00
_cell.angle_beta   90.00
_cell.angle_gamma   90.00
#
_symmetry.space_group_name_H-M   'P 1'
#
loop_
_entity.id
_entity.type
_entity.pdbx_description
1 polymer ?
#
loop_
_entity_poly.entity_id
_entity_poly.type
_entity_poly.pdbx_seq_one_letter_code
_entity_poly.pdbx_strand_id
1 'polypeptide(L)'
;MIRISGVIGGWEVDPEEIVYLISNSVGNLDIEIDSVGGSVIGGIKIANAIRDYIEKGNEVHIYGGAIVASIATYIAMQGTSFTVRDNTTFMIHNAYLPVQGDYNVLRKAADLSEGLSSILAKDYSKKSKIDEKEIKDLMSEESYYYGMEIKEKGFADEMKDTETDLDKNAAMALTIETLKACNNAIIANENVSFEDRKSVV
;
A
#
# COMPACT_ATOMS: atom_id res chain seq x y z
N MET A 1 5.40 7.48 17.54
CA MET A 1 4.59 7.30 16.30
C MET A 1 5.50 7.35 15.10
N ILE A 2 5.47 6.31 14.26
CA ILE A 2 6.19 6.25 12.96
C ILE A 2 5.24 6.78 11.88
N ARG A 3 5.78 7.49 10.86
CA ARG A 3 5.01 7.96 9.71
C ARG A 3 5.52 7.33 8.43
N ILE A 4 4.61 6.80 7.62
CA ILE A 4 4.83 6.31 6.26
C ILE A 4 4.03 7.23 5.34
N SER A 5 4.68 8.29 4.84
CA SER A 5 4.03 9.31 4.02
C SER A 5 4.77 9.50 2.70
N GLY A 6 4.06 9.33 1.58
CA GLY A 6 4.64 9.41 0.23
C GLY A 6 4.85 8.03 -0.40
N VAL A 7 5.80 7.92 -1.33
CA VAL A 7 6.06 6.71 -2.14
C VAL A 7 6.99 5.75 -1.42
N ILE A 8 6.52 4.52 -1.16
CA ILE A 8 7.30 3.47 -0.49
C ILE A 8 8.40 2.97 -1.44
N GLY A 9 9.66 3.04 -0.99
CA GLY A 9 10.84 2.74 -1.81
C GLY A 9 11.26 3.89 -2.73
N GLY A 10 10.59 5.05 -2.61
CA GLY A 10 11.01 6.32 -3.18
C GLY A 10 11.96 7.08 -2.24
N TRP A 11 12.23 8.33 -2.57
CA TRP A 11 13.08 9.19 -1.74
C TRP A 11 12.39 9.63 -0.42
N GLU A 12 11.04 9.55 -0.35
CA GLU A 12 10.27 9.96 0.82
C GLU A 12 10.20 8.88 1.89
N VAL A 13 10.15 7.60 1.48
CA VAL A 13 9.99 6.47 2.40
C VAL A 13 10.99 5.38 2.06
N ASP A 14 12.09 5.34 2.81
CA ASP A 14 13.05 4.22 2.75
C ASP A 14 12.51 3.03 3.57
N PRO A 15 12.20 1.87 2.95
CA PRO A 15 11.74 0.70 3.66
C PRO A 15 12.71 0.20 4.75
N GLU A 16 14.02 0.33 4.54
CA GLU A 16 15.02 -0.11 5.53
C GLU A 16 15.00 0.79 6.78
N GLU A 17 14.81 2.09 6.60
CA GLU A 17 14.65 3.03 7.72
C GLU A 17 13.38 2.70 8.53
N ILE A 18 12.25 2.46 7.87
CA ILE A 18 11.01 2.09 8.56
C ILE A 18 11.18 0.76 9.32
N VAL A 19 11.79 -0.24 8.71
CA VAL A 19 12.11 -1.53 9.37
C VAL A 19 13.00 -1.31 10.59
N TYR A 20 14.02 -0.47 10.48
CA TYR A 20 14.90 -0.11 11.59
C TYR A 20 14.13 0.57 12.73
N LEU A 21 13.26 1.53 12.43
CA LEU A 21 12.45 2.25 13.43
C LEU A 21 11.50 1.28 14.16
N ILE A 22 10.81 0.40 13.43
CA ILE A 22 9.92 -0.60 14.03
C ILE A 22 10.71 -1.54 14.94
N SER A 23 11.83 -2.07 14.45
CA SER A 23 12.62 -3.07 15.16
C SER A 23 13.26 -2.54 16.45
N ASN A 24 13.50 -1.23 16.54
CA ASN A 24 14.11 -0.57 17.70
C ASN A 24 13.09 0.18 18.58
N SER A 25 11.80 0.07 18.28
CA SER A 25 10.74 0.61 19.12
C SER A 25 10.57 -0.21 20.42
N VAL A 26 9.97 0.39 21.43
CA VAL A 26 9.70 -0.25 22.73
C VAL A 26 8.25 -0.06 23.12
N GLY A 27 7.59 -1.13 23.53
CA GLY A 27 6.17 -1.12 23.90
C GLY A 27 5.24 -1.06 22.70
N ASN A 28 3.99 -0.64 22.90
CA ASN A 28 3.03 -0.54 21.79
C ASN A 28 3.42 0.57 20.82
N LEU A 29 3.16 0.37 19.54
CA LEU A 29 3.60 1.24 18.47
C LEU A 29 2.42 1.79 17.67
N ASP A 30 2.42 3.10 17.45
CA ASP A 30 1.51 3.78 16.55
C ASP A 30 2.21 4.08 15.22
N ILE A 31 1.56 3.72 14.11
CA ILE A 31 2.03 4.01 12.74
C ILE A 31 0.93 4.77 11.99
N GLU A 32 1.27 5.91 11.42
CA GLU A 32 0.42 6.66 10.50
C GLU A 32 0.83 6.35 9.07
N ILE A 33 -0.13 6.02 8.20
CA ILE A 33 0.10 5.73 6.78
C ILE A 33 -0.71 6.70 5.93
N ASP A 34 -0.02 7.51 5.13
CA ASP A 34 -0.59 8.42 4.13
C ASP A 34 0.20 8.27 2.82
N SER A 35 -0.09 7.19 2.09
CA SER A 35 0.76 6.72 1.00
C SER A 35 -0.04 6.17 -0.18
N VAL A 36 0.41 6.51 -1.36
CA VAL A 36 -0.09 5.96 -2.65
C VAL A 36 0.46 4.55 -2.95
N GLY A 37 1.33 4.03 -2.08
CA GLY A 37 2.02 2.76 -2.30
C GLY A 37 3.44 2.93 -2.84
N GLY A 38 3.89 2.01 -3.70
CA GLY A 38 5.23 2.01 -4.27
C GLY A 38 5.83 0.61 -4.38
N SER A 39 7.06 0.42 -3.92
CA SER A 39 7.77 -0.86 -4.00
C SER A 39 7.05 -1.98 -3.25
N VAL A 40 6.57 -3.00 -3.98
CA VAL A 40 5.92 -4.18 -3.40
C VAL A 40 6.88 -4.89 -2.43
N ILE A 41 8.13 -5.09 -2.82
CA ILE A 41 9.13 -5.75 -1.98
C ILE A 41 9.46 -4.92 -0.74
N GLY A 42 9.57 -3.58 -0.90
CA GLY A 42 9.77 -2.67 0.22
C GLY A 42 8.61 -2.73 1.22
N GLY A 43 7.37 -2.74 0.72
CA GLY A 43 6.19 -2.87 1.56
C GLY A 43 6.09 -4.21 2.27
N ILE A 44 6.44 -5.32 1.62
CA ILE A 44 6.50 -6.64 2.26
C ILE A 44 7.55 -6.66 3.39
N LYS A 45 8.71 -6.01 3.23
CA LYS A 45 9.70 -5.89 4.31
C LYS A 45 9.13 -5.18 5.53
N ILE A 46 8.46 -4.05 5.31
CA ILE A 46 7.81 -3.29 6.40
C ILE A 46 6.72 -4.14 7.07
N ALA A 47 5.88 -4.80 6.28
CA ALA A 47 4.82 -5.68 6.76
C ALA A 47 5.36 -6.82 7.64
N ASN A 48 6.47 -7.45 7.23
CA ASN A 48 7.12 -8.48 8.01
C ASN A 48 7.68 -7.93 9.33
N ALA A 49 8.31 -6.74 9.32
CA ALA A 49 8.79 -6.10 10.55
C ALA A 49 7.65 -5.81 11.55
N ILE A 50 6.48 -5.41 11.07
CA ILE A 50 5.27 -5.24 11.90
C ILE A 50 4.85 -6.59 12.50
N ARG A 51 4.78 -7.65 11.71
CA ARG A 51 4.43 -9.01 12.19
C ARG A 51 5.41 -9.49 13.25
N ASP A 52 6.71 -9.38 12.98
CA ASP A 52 7.78 -9.78 13.91
C ASP A 52 7.69 -8.99 15.22
N TYR A 53 7.28 -7.71 15.16
CA TYR A 53 7.11 -6.86 16.32
C TYR A 53 5.90 -7.29 17.16
N ILE A 54 4.80 -7.66 16.52
CA ILE A 54 3.59 -8.17 17.17
C ILE A 54 3.87 -9.57 17.79
N GLU A 55 4.61 -10.43 17.11
CA GLU A 55 4.98 -11.77 17.63
C GLU A 55 5.82 -11.71 18.91
N LYS A 56 6.53 -10.60 19.15
CA LYS A 56 7.24 -10.33 20.41
C LYS A 56 6.33 -9.91 21.56
N GLY A 57 5.00 -9.86 21.35
CA GLY A 57 3.99 -9.54 22.36
C GLY A 57 3.63 -8.05 22.46
N ASN A 58 4.02 -7.25 21.47
CA ASN A 58 3.63 -5.84 21.38
C ASN A 58 2.36 -5.65 20.52
N GLU A 59 1.74 -4.48 20.61
CA GLU A 59 0.65 -4.09 19.74
C GLU A 59 1.12 -3.00 18.76
N VAL A 60 0.60 -3.06 17.52
CA VAL A 60 0.84 -2.06 16.49
C VAL A 60 -0.49 -1.51 16.02
N HIS A 61 -0.75 -0.24 16.33
CA HIS A 61 -1.96 0.47 15.91
C HIS A 61 -1.66 1.32 14.69
N ILE A 62 -2.40 1.07 13.61
CA ILE A 62 -2.19 1.76 12.34
C ILE A 62 -3.35 2.72 12.09
N TYR A 63 -3.00 3.94 11.64
CA TYR A 63 -3.93 5.00 11.33
C TYR A 63 -3.78 5.40 9.87
N GLY A 64 -4.86 5.29 9.09
CA GLY A 64 -4.91 5.76 7.72
C GLY A 64 -5.06 7.27 7.66
N GLY A 65 -4.24 7.92 6.82
CA GLY A 65 -4.34 9.32 6.46
C GLY A 65 -5.39 9.57 5.37
N ALA A 66 -5.15 10.56 4.53
CA ALA A 66 -6.05 10.88 3.41
C ALA A 66 -6.09 9.75 2.37
N ILE A 67 -4.96 9.07 2.18
CA ILE A 67 -4.86 7.96 1.22
C ILE A 67 -4.04 6.80 1.79
N VAL A 68 -4.56 5.60 1.62
CA VAL A 68 -3.85 4.33 1.84
C VAL A 68 -4.08 3.47 0.60
N ALA A 69 -3.09 3.39 -0.30
CA ALA A 69 -3.30 2.74 -1.60
C ALA A 69 -2.19 1.73 -1.95
N SER A 70 -2.56 0.75 -2.78
CA SER A 70 -1.61 -0.25 -3.29
C SER A 70 -0.91 -0.99 -2.16
N ILE A 71 0.43 -1.12 -2.18
CA ILE A 71 1.19 -1.83 -1.14
C ILE A 71 1.05 -1.20 0.26
N ALA A 72 0.67 0.08 0.37
CA ALA A 72 0.41 0.72 1.66
C ALA A 72 -0.80 0.09 2.38
N THR A 73 -1.81 -0.38 1.64
CA THR A 73 -2.96 -1.11 2.20
C THR A 73 -2.54 -2.45 2.80
N TYR A 74 -1.62 -3.15 2.13
CA TYR A 74 -1.05 -4.40 2.63
C TYR A 74 -0.30 -4.20 3.96
N ILE A 75 0.49 -3.12 4.06
CA ILE A 75 1.18 -2.76 5.31
C ILE A 75 0.15 -2.44 6.39
N ALA A 76 -0.86 -1.62 6.09
CA ALA A 76 -1.88 -1.20 7.05
C ALA A 76 -2.62 -2.38 7.67
N MET A 77 -2.89 -3.42 6.89
CA MET A 77 -3.61 -4.60 7.33
C MET A 77 -2.76 -5.58 8.16
N GLN A 78 -1.48 -5.31 8.41
CA GLN A 78 -0.63 -6.12 9.29
C GLN A 78 -0.68 -5.68 10.74
N GLY A 79 -1.20 -4.49 11.05
CA GLY A 79 -1.34 -4.00 12.41
C GLY A 79 -2.28 -4.86 13.28
N THR A 80 -2.13 -4.75 14.59
CA THR A 80 -3.08 -5.28 15.57
C THR A 80 -4.45 -4.63 15.39
N SER A 81 -4.45 -3.34 15.04
CA SER A 81 -5.65 -2.61 14.61
C SER A 81 -5.33 -1.65 13.47
N PHE A 82 -6.30 -1.46 12.58
CA PHE A 82 -6.24 -0.46 11.53
C PHE A 82 -7.48 0.43 11.60
N THR A 83 -7.25 1.71 11.86
CA THR A 83 -8.27 2.75 11.96
C THR A 83 -8.16 3.68 10.76
N VAL A 84 -9.27 3.93 10.08
CA VAL A 84 -9.39 4.91 8.99
C VAL A 84 -10.24 6.11 9.43
N ARG A 85 -10.27 7.14 8.61
CA ARG A 85 -11.17 8.29 8.76
C ARG A 85 -12.29 8.22 7.73
N ASP A 86 -13.36 8.98 7.94
CA ASP A 86 -14.49 9.11 7.00
C ASP A 86 -14.06 9.64 5.62
N ASN A 87 -12.96 10.41 5.57
CA ASN A 87 -12.36 10.97 4.37
C ASN A 87 -11.13 10.19 3.85
N THR A 88 -10.83 9.01 4.41
CA THR A 88 -9.75 8.15 3.90
C THR A 88 -10.16 7.51 2.57
N THR A 89 -9.27 7.56 1.61
CA THR A 89 -9.34 6.79 0.37
C THR A 89 -8.47 5.54 0.51
N PHE A 90 -9.02 4.38 0.17
CA PHE A 90 -8.35 3.08 0.22
C PHE A 90 -8.43 2.42 -1.15
N MET A 91 -7.30 1.91 -1.70
CA MET A 91 -7.29 1.29 -3.01
C MET A 91 -6.44 0.03 -3.04
N ILE A 92 -7.02 -1.03 -3.62
CA ILE A 92 -6.31 -2.28 -3.89
C ILE A 92 -6.26 -2.56 -5.39
N HIS A 93 -5.12 -3.04 -5.85
CA HIS A 93 -4.92 -3.47 -7.22
C HIS A 93 -3.85 -4.58 -7.32
N ASN A 94 -3.72 -5.19 -8.50
CA ASN A 94 -2.66 -6.15 -8.78
C ASN A 94 -1.27 -5.49 -8.70
N ALA A 95 -0.26 -6.29 -8.35
CA ALA A 95 1.12 -5.83 -8.37
C ALA A 95 1.50 -5.35 -9.79
N TYR A 96 1.93 -4.10 -9.87
CA TYR A 96 2.37 -3.48 -11.12
C TYR A 96 3.89 -3.59 -11.26
N LEU A 97 4.36 -4.02 -12.42
CA LEU A 97 5.79 -4.11 -12.74
C LEU A 97 6.06 -3.38 -14.06
N PRO A 98 6.83 -2.29 -14.05
CA PRO A 98 7.33 -1.69 -15.29
C PRO A 98 8.34 -2.64 -15.92
N VAL A 99 8.07 -3.11 -17.16
CA VAL A 99 8.94 -4.06 -17.84
C VAL A 99 8.97 -3.81 -19.33
N GLN A 100 10.17 -3.89 -19.90
CA GLN A 100 10.41 -3.84 -21.33
C GLN A 100 11.34 -5.00 -21.71
N GLY A 101 11.04 -5.69 -22.80
CA GLY A 101 11.86 -6.79 -23.28
C GLY A 101 11.17 -7.63 -24.34
N ASP A 102 11.77 -8.76 -24.70
CA ASP A 102 11.17 -9.73 -25.58
C ASP A 102 10.02 -10.49 -24.89
N TYR A 103 9.31 -11.32 -25.65
CA TYR A 103 8.15 -12.07 -25.16
C TYR A 103 8.48 -12.98 -23.96
N ASN A 104 9.72 -13.46 -23.82
CA ASN A 104 10.12 -14.30 -22.68
C ASN A 104 10.27 -13.45 -21.43
N VAL A 105 10.84 -12.24 -21.53
CA VAL A 105 10.94 -11.28 -20.44
C VAL A 105 9.54 -10.85 -19.98
N LEU A 106 8.66 -10.52 -20.92
CA LEU A 106 7.28 -10.11 -20.62
C LEU A 106 6.49 -11.22 -19.92
N ARG A 107 6.62 -12.49 -20.36
CA ARG A 107 5.96 -13.62 -19.68
C ARG A 107 6.46 -13.81 -18.25
N LYS A 108 7.79 -13.79 -18.03
CA LYS A 108 8.35 -13.91 -16.68
C LYS A 108 7.92 -12.78 -15.76
N ALA A 109 7.80 -11.56 -16.28
CA ALA A 109 7.30 -10.43 -15.51
C ALA A 109 5.81 -10.58 -15.17
N ALA A 110 5.00 -11.08 -16.11
CA ALA A 110 3.61 -11.40 -15.85
C ALA A 110 3.46 -12.47 -14.75
N ASP A 111 4.21 -13.57 -14.84
CA ASP A 111 4.22 -14.63 -13.84
C ASP A 111 4.63 -14.10 -12.45
N LEU A 112 5.64 -13.20 -12.38
CA LEU A 112 6.07 -12.56 -11.15
C LEU A 112 4.98 -11.65 -10.58
N SER A 113 4.36 -10.81 -11.41
CA SER A 113 3.28 -9.92 -11.01
C SER A 113 2.09 -10.70 -10.46
N GLU A 114 1.69 -11.79 -11.13
CA GLU A 114 0.63 -12.69 -10.69
C GLU A 114 0.97 -13.36 -9.35
N GLY A 115 2.21 -13.84 -9.20
CA GLY A 115 2.69 -14.42 -7.94
C GLY A 115 2.64 -13.44 -6.78
N LEU A 116 3.12 -12.21 -6.97
CA LEU A 116 3.05 -11.15 -5.97
C LEU A 116 1.59 -10.79 -5.65
N SER A 117 0.75 -10.60 -6.66
CA SER A 117 -0.68 -10.32 -6.47
C SER A 117 -1.38 -11.40 -5.66
N SER A 118 -1.05 -12.68 -5.90
CA SER A 118 -1.61 -13.81 -5.17
C SER A 118 -1.19 -13.82 -3.69
N ILE A 119 0.04 -13.41 -3.36
CA ILE A 119 0.49 -13.24 -1.96
C ILE A 119 -0.34 -12.16 -1.26
N LEU A 120 -0.51 -11.00 -1.92
CA LEU A 120 -1.28 -9.90 -1.36
C LEU A 120 -2.76 -10.27 -1.18
N ALA A 121 -3.37 -10.89 -2.20
CA ALA A 121 -4.77 -11.30 -2.18
C ALA A 121 -5.10 -12.25 -1.02
N LYS A 122 -4.21 -13.20 -0.73
CA LYS A 122 -4.37 -14.14 0.39
C LYS A 122 -4.44 -13.42 1.74
N ASP A 123 -3.60 -12.42 1.96
CA ASP A 123 -3.60 -11.67 3.22
C ASP A 123 -4.79 -10.71 3.31
N TYR A 124 -5.19 -10.07 2.20
CA TYR A 124 -6.42 -9.28 2.14
C TYR A 124 -7.64 -10.14 2.47
N SER A 125 -7.77 -11.32 1.86
CA SER A 125 -8.86 -12.27 2.16
C SER A 125 -8.89 -12.68 3.63
N LYS A 126 -7.73 -12.97 4.21
CA LYS A 126 -7.61 -13.34 5.62
C LYS A 126 -8.08 -12.23 6.56
N LYS A 127 -7.74 -10.98 6.29
CA LYS A 127 -8.12 -9.82 7.12
C LYS A 127 -9.59 -9.44 6.91
N SER A 128 -10.03 -9.24 5.67
CA SER A 128 -11.37 -8.77 5.33
C SER A 128 -12.46 -9.83 5.47
N LYS A 129 -12.10 -11.13 5.45
CA LYS A 129 -13.01 -12.29 5.39
C LYS A 129 -13.74 -12.41 4.05
N ILE A 130 -13.38 -11.63 3.04
CA ILE A 130 -13.85 -11.78 1.66
C ILE A 130 -13.13 -12.99 1.04
N ASP A 131 -13.80 -13.74 0.18
CA ASP A 131 -13.20 -14.88 -0.52
C ASP A 131 -11.98 -14.45 -1.36
N GLU A 132 -10.92 -15.28 -1.41
CA GLU A 132 -9.69 -14.93 -2.12
C GLU A 132 -9.90 -14.69 -3.61
N LYS A 133 -10.86 -15.40 -4.23
CA LYS A 133 -11.19 -15.21 -5.64
C LYS A 133 -11.84 -13.83 -5.84
N GLU A 134 -12.78 -13.45 -4.98
CA GLU A 134 -13.42 -12.14 -5.03
C GLU A 134 -12.37 -11.02 -4.79
N ILE A 135 -11.44 -11.20 -3.86
CA ILE A 135 -10.33 -10.26 -3.67
C ILE A 135 -9.49 -10.11 -4.95
N LYS A 136 -9.17 -11.20 -5.64
CA LYS A 136 -8.43 -11.15 -6.92
C LYS A 136 -9.21 -10.41 -8.02
N ASP A 137 -10.52 -10.59 -8.06
CA ASP A 137 -11.39 -9.87 -9.00
C ASP A 137 -11.38 -8.35 -8.67
N LEU A 138 -11.55 -7.98 -7.39
CA LEU A 138 -11.47 -6.59 -6.92
C LEU A 138 -10.10 -5.94 -7.19
N MET A 139 -9.00 -6.67 -7.01
CA MET A 139 -7.66 -6.19 -7.35
C MET A 139 -7.48 -6.01 -8.86
N SER A 140 -8.06 -6.87 -9.68
CA SER A 140 -7.98 -6.76 -11.13
C SER A 140 -8.79 -5.58 -11.69
N GLU A 141 -9.84 -5.17 -10.98
CA GLU A 141 -10.68 -4.01 -11.30
C GLU A 141 -10.10 -2.69 -10.76
N GLU A 142 -8.99 -2.73 -9.99
CA GLU A 142 -8.44 -1.57 -9.29
C GLU A 142 -9.51 -0.89 -8.42
N SER A 143 -9.90 -1.56 -7.35
CA SER A 143 -11.05 -1.16 -6.53
C SER A 143 -10.71 -0.10 -5.49
N TYR A 144 -11.58 0.89 -5.38
CA TYR A 144 -11.50 2.02 -4.43
C TYR A 144 -12.62 1.95 -3.40
N TYR A 145 -12.29 2.25 -2.16
CA TYR A 145 -13.23 2.32 -1.03
C TYR A 145 -13.00 3.60 -0.23
N TYR A 146 -14.04 4.11 0.42
CA TYR A 146 -14.01 5.40 1.10
C TYR A 146 -14.61 5.31 2.50
N GLY A 147 -13.93 5.89 3.47
CA GLY A 147 -14.46 6.08 4.81
C GLY A 147 -15.06 4.82 5.43
N MET A 148 -16.36 4.86 5.73
CA MET A 148 -17.08 3.74 6.36
C MET A 148 -17.07 2.47 5.51
N GLU A 149 -17.09 2.58 4.19
CA GLU A 149 -17.07 1.43 3.28
C GLU A 149 -15.84 0.54 3.47
N ILE A 150 -14.68 1.15 3.80
CA ILE A 150 -13.44 0.41 4.08
C ILE A 150 -13.62 -0.54 5.25
N LYS A 151 -14.30 -0.08 6.31
CA LYS A 151 -14.63 -0.88 7.49
C LYS A 151 -15.70 -1.94 7.17
N GLU A 152 -16.77 -1.56 6.47
CA GLU A 152 -17.86 -2.48 6.10
C GLU A 152 -17.36 -3.65 5.23
N LYS A 153 -16.36 -3.41 4.38
CA LYS A 153 -15.67 -4.45 3.62
C LYS A 153 -14.66 -5.25 4.45
N GLY A 154 -14.45 -4.91 5.71
CA GLY A 154 -13.53 -5.61 6.61
C GLY A 154 -12.05 -5.31 6.37
N PHE A 155 -11.72 -4.31 5.56
CA PHE A 155 -10.33 -3.88 5.37
C PHE A 155 -9.78 -3.09 6.55
N ALA A 156 -10.63 -2.33 7.25
CA ALA A 156 -10.28 -1.64 8.49
C ALA A 156 -11.09 -2.18 9.68
N ASP A 157 -10.53 -2.05 10.88
CA ASP A 157 -11.20 -2.46 12.14
C ASP A 157 -12.11 -1.34 12.65
N GLU A 158 -11.70 -0.08 12.48
CA GLU A 158 -12.43 1.10 12.96
C GLU A 158 -12.45 2.22 11.92
N MET A 159 -13.49 3.06 11.99
CA MET A 159 -13.58 4.33 11.30
C MET A 159 -13.88 5.44 12.31
N LYS A 160 -13.16 6.55 12.19
CA LYS A 160 -13.39 7.77 12.98
C LYS A 160 -13.92 8.89 12.09
N ASP A 161 -14.97 9.57 12.54
CA ASP A 161 -15.48 10.76 11.87
C ASP A 161 -14.45 11.90 11.97
N THR A 162 -14.26 12.61 10.87
CA THR A 162 -13.60 13.91 10.86
C THR A 162 -14.68 15.00 10.92
N GLU A 163 -14.55 15.98 11.80
CA GLU A 163 -15.53 17.08 11.96
C GLU A 163 -15.60 18.05 10.77
N THR A 164 -15.18 17.66 9.58
CA THR A 164 -15.15 18.51 8.39
C THR A 164 -16.05 17.96 7.29
N ASP A 165 -17.06 18.77 6.90
CA ASP A 165 -17.91 18.60 5.70
C ASP A 165 -17.06 18.77 4.40
N LEU A 166 -16.18 17.83 4.08
CA LEU A 166 -15.53 17.78 2.77
C LEU A 166 -16.43 17.03 1.79
N ASP A 167 -16.71 17.68 0.66
CA ASP A 167 -17.42 17.05 -0.45
C ASP A 167 -16.67 15.79 -0.92
N LYS A 168 -17.21 14.61 -0.60
CA LYS A 168 -16.62 13.30 -0.89
C LYS A 168 -16.26 13.14 -2.37
N ASN A 169 -17.03 13.74 -3.28
CA ASN A 169 -16.80 13.67 -4.72
C ASN A 169 -15.57 14.50 -5.15
N ALA A 170 -15.35 15.67 -4.54
CA ALA A 170 -14.18 16.50 -4.83
C ALA A 170 -12.89 15.86 -4.29
N ALA A 171 -12.93 15.28 -3.08
CA ALA A 171 -11.82 14.53 -2.50
C ALA A 171 -11.45 13.31 -3.36
N MET A 172 -12.46 12.57 -3.84
CA MET A 172 -12.30 11.42 -4.71
C MET A 172 -11.63 11.79 -6.06
N ALA A 173 -12.11 12.84 -6.72
CA ALA A 173 -11.57 13.30 -8.00
C ALA A 173 -10.08 13.70 -7.87
N LEU A 174 -9.76 14.47 -6.82
CA LEU A 174 -8.39 14.91 -6.53
C LEU A 174 -7.46 13.71 -6.22
N THR A 175 -7.96 12.71 -5.50
CA THR A 175 -7.17 11.53 -5.13
C THR A 175 -6.86 10.67 -6.35
N ILE A 176 -7.84 10.43 -7.24
CA ILE A 176 -7.63 9.69 -8.49
C ILE A 176 -6.62 10.40 -9.39
N GLU A 177 -6.70 11.73 -9.49
CA GLU A 177 -5.76 12.51 -10.28
C GLU A 177 -4.35 12.47 -9.69
N THR A 178 -4.22 12.54 -8.38
CA THR A 178 -2.96 12.41 -7.65
C THR A 178 -2.34 11.03 -7.84
N LEU A 179 -3.13 9.96 -7.75
CA LEU A 179 -2.68 8.58 -7.99
C LEU A 179 -2.16 8.39 -9.42
N LYS A 180 -2.89 8.91 -10.42
CA LYS A 180 -2.46 8.87 -11.82
C LYS A 180 -1.16 9.66 -12.03
N ALA A 181 -1.04 10.82 -11.41
CA ALA A 181 0.17 11.63 -11.48
C ALA A 181 1.37 10.92 -10.83
N CYS A 182 1.18 10.29 -9.67
CA CYS A 182 2.22 9.52 -8.98
C CYS A 182 2.65 8.29 -9.80
N ASN A 183 1.71 7.53 -10.35
CA ASN A 183 2.03 6.41 -11.22
C ASN A 183 2.82 6.87 -12.46
N ASN A 184 2.43 7.97 -13.09
CA ASN A 184 3.16 8.53 -14.22
C ASN A 184 4.55 9.04 -13.83
N ALA A 185 4.72 9.61 -12.64
CA ALA A 185 6.01 10.06 -12.12
C ALA A 185 6.96 8.88 -11.82
N ILE A 186 6.44 7.77 -11.29
CA ILE A 186 7.19 6.53 -11.08
C ILE A 186 7.68 5.98 -12.42
N ILE A 187 6.80 5.89 -13.41
CA ILE A 187 7.14 5.43 -14.77
C ILE A 187 8.19 6.34 -15.42
N ALA A 188 8.07 7.67 -15.26
CA ALA A 188 9.01 8.63 -15.81
C ALA A 188 10.40 8.55 -15.16
N ASN A 189 10.48 8.41 -13.84
CA ASN A 189 11.74 8.25 -13.11
C ASN A 189 12.47 6.95 -13.45
N GLU A 190 11.74 5.86 -13.66
CA GLU A 190 12.33 4.59 -14.07
C GLU A 190 12.87 4.65 -15.51
N ASN A 191 12.22 5.38 -16.40
CA ASN A 191 12.71 5.61 -17.76
C ASN A 191 13.98 6.48 -17.80
N VAL A 192 14.10 7.49 -16.94
CA VAL A 192 15.32 8.32 -16.82
C VAL A 192 16.49 7.49 -16.27
N SER A 193 16.26 6.64 -15.27
CA SER A 193 17.30 5.74 -14.71
C SER A 193 17.80 4.70 -15.73
N PHE A 194 16.99 4.35 -16.73
CA PHE A 194 17.34 3.38 -17.77
C PHE A 194 18.15 4.02 -18.92
N GLU A 195 17.90 5.28 -19.26
CA GLU A 195 18.67 6.00 -20.26
C GLU A 195 20.08 6.41 -19.75
N ASP A 196 20.19 6.80 -18.49
CA ASP A 196 21.49 7.08 -17.85
C ASP A 196 22.42 5.87 -17.80
N ARG A 197 21.87 4.65 -17.68
CA ARG A 197 22.67 3.41 -17.72
C ARG A 197 23.16 3.01 -19.12
N LYS A 198 22.52 3.52 -20.18
CA LYS A 198 22.97 3.27 -21.57
C LYS A 198 24.11 4.18 -22.01
N SER A 199 24.35 5.29 -21.32
CA SER A 199 25.45 6.21 -21.62
C SER A 199 26.79 5.83 -21.00
N VAL A 200 26.87 4.72 -20.27
CA VAL A 200 28.08 4.23 -19.54
C VAL A 200 28.59 2.88 -20.10
N VAL A 201 28.23 2.55 -21.35
CA VAL A 201 28.82 1.38 -22.05
C VAL A 201 29.50 1.84 -23.33
#